data_062ea9bf7baa15a9562bd1657a0e8320
#
_entry.id   062ea9bf7baa15a9562bd1657a0e8320
#
_cell.length_a   1.000
_cell.length_b   1.000
_cell.length_c   1.000
_cell.angle_alpha   90.00
_cell.angle_beta   90.00
_cell.angle_gamma   90.00
#
_symmetry.space_group_name_H-M   'P 1'
#
loop_
_entity.id
_entity.type
_entity.pdbx_description
1 polymer ?
#
loop_
_entity_poly.entity_id
_entity_poly.type
_entity_poly.pdbx_seq_one_letter_code
_entity_poly.pdbx_strand_id
1 'polypeptide(L)'
;MISFIIPAHNEQAGIGRTLQAIINSARAVGQPYEIIVVDDASTDATAEVARQHNATVVRVNHRQIAATRNSGGRAARGERLFFVDADTIINPRVVASALRCMDKGAVGGGATVWFEGVVPLYIRLLALLGGIAVQITGFCGGAFMFCTREAFHATGGFDERLFWAEEGAMGMALRREGRFIVLWERVITSGRRFRTLSGMEVPIFVARAVFSPFKTFTQRSSVEKIWYDSNRENDDKMPNTLGAKISNGIALLITIVLVTGPVWNFIPASLMPIATMPGKIRFVILMFLCHVGLIFWAGALVLFLSLLRRKQWMEWIKLAALFAFCLWQAWECTGGVIWSWTQLCQRI
;
A
#
# COMPACT_ATOMS: atom_id res chain seq x y z
N MET A 1 -20.09 -10.90 -18.98
CA MET A 1 -19.02 -11.87 -18.64
C MET A 1 -17.95 -11.18 -17.84
N ILE A 2 -17.33 -11.89 -16.88
CA ILE A 2 -16.24 -11.40 -16.02
C ILE A 2 -14.92 -11.97 -16.52
N SER A 3 -13.85 -11.15 -16.58
CA SER A 3 -12.48 -11.62 -16.79
C SER A 3 -11.66 -11.38 -15.55
N PHE A 4 -11.14 -12.44 -14.93
CA PHE A 4 -10.15 -12.37 -13.87
C PHE A 4 -8.76 -12.43 -14.49
N ILE A 5 -7.93 -11.42 -14.21
CA ILE A 5 -6.60 -11.22 -14.77
C ILE A 5 -5.59 -11.31 -13.64
N ILE A 6 -4.69 -12.28 -13.71
CA ILE A 6 -3.74 -12.60 -12.66
C ILE A 6 -2.33 -12.47 -13.20
N PRO A 7 -1.61 -11.36 -12.91
CA PRO A 7 -0.19 -11.26 -13.22
C PRO A 7 0.59 -12.21 -12.33
N ALA A 8 1.48 -13.02 -12.89
CA ALA A 8 2.23 -14.01 -12.14
C ALA A 8 3.70 -14.09 -12.60
N HIS A 9 4.61 -14.18 -11.63
CA HIS A 9 6.02 -14.49 -11.86
C HIS A 9 6.55 -15.30 -10.69
N ASN A 10 6.90 -16.58 -10.93
CA ASN A 10 7.39 -17.50 -9.91
C ASN A 10 6.46 -17.59 -8.68
N GLU A 11 5.21 -17.97 -8.91
CA GLU A 11 4.16 -18.05 -7.88
C GLU A 11 3.58 -19.48 -7.76
N GLN A 12 4.33 -20.53 -8.17
CA GLN A 12 3.85 -21.91 -8.14
C GLN A 12 3.28 -22.33 -6.78
N ALA A 13 3.85 -21.82 -5.68
CA ALA A 13 3.46 -22.19 -4.32
C ALA A 13 2.10 -21.57 -3.89
N GLY A 14 1.73 -20.42 -4.42
CA GLY A 14 0.56 -19.64 -3.97
C GLY A 14 -0.59 -19.59 -4.97
N ILE A 15 -0.28 -19.60 -6.27
CA ILE A 15 -1.24 -19.31 -7.33
C ILE A 15 -2.44 -20.27 -7.33
N GLY A 16 -2.25 -21.55 -6.98
CA GLY A 16 -3.34 -22.53 -6.92
C GLY A 16 -4.43 -22.14 -5.92
N ARG A 17 -4.06 -21.62 -4.75
CA ARG A 17 -5.01 -21.13 -3.73
C ARG A 17 -5.78 -19.90 -4.24
N THR A 18 -5.09 -18.99 -4.90
CA THR A 18 -5.69 -17.80 -5.51
C THR A 18 -6.70 -18.17 -6.58
N LEU A 19 -6.33 -19.07 -7.50
CA LEU A 19 -7.21 -19.55 -8.55
C LEU A 19 -8.44 -20.26 -8.00
N GLN A 20 -8.27 -21.10 -6.98
CA GLN A 20 -9.41 -21.78 -6.32
C GLN A 20 -10.36 -20.78 -5.67
N ALA A 21 -9.84 -19.72 -5.01
CA ALA A 21 -10.65 -18.65 -4.42
C ALA A 21 -11.43 -17.87 -5.51
N ILE A 22 -10.80 -17.60 -6.64
CA ILE A 22 -11.44 -16.96 -7.80
C ILE A 22 -12.56 -17.84 -8.35
N ILE A 23 -12.31 -19.13 -8.59
CA ILE A 23 -13.30 -20.10 -9.09
C ILE A 23 -14.51 -20.16 -8.15
N ASN A 24 -14.26 -20.29 -6.85
CA ASN A 24 -15.32 -20.35 -5.84
C ASN A 24 -16.15 -19.05 -5.82
N SER A 25 -15.49 -17.90 -5.94
CA SER A 25 -16.15 -16.60 -5.96
C SER A 25 -16.96 -16.36 -7.24
N ALA A 26 -16.41 -16.74 -8.38
CA ALA A 26 -17.07 -16.64 -9.69
C ALA A 26 -18.32 -17.53 -9.77
N ARG A 27 -18.22 -18.78 -9.30
CA ARG A 27 -19.36 -19.71 -9.24
C ARG A 27 -20.46 -19.19 -8.33
N ALA A 28 -20.11 -18.62 -7.18
CA ALA A 28 -21.07 -18.09 -6.21
C ALA A 28 -21.86 -16.89 -6.74
N VAL A 29 -21.30 -16.07 -7.63
CA VAL A 29 -22.01 -14.95 -8.25
C VAL A 29 -22.83 -15.36 -9.49
N GLY A 30 -22.64 -16.59 -10.00
CA GLY A 30 -23.47 -17.19 -11.06
C GLY A 30 -23.38 -16.50 -12.42
N GLN A 31 -22.31 -15.76 -12.70
CA GLN A 31 -22.11 -15.13 -14.01
C GLN A 31 -21.05 -15.86 -14.83
N PRO A 32 -21.14 -15.85 -16.16
CA PRO A 32 -20.08 -16.35 -17.03
C PRO A 32 -18.76 -15.65 -16.74
N TYR A 33 -17.68 -16.41 -16.66
CA TYR A 33 -16.35 -15.88 -16.37
C TYR A 33 -15.25 -16.59 -17.16
N GLU A 34 -14.12 -15.94 -17.25
CA GLU A 34 -12.85 -16.50 -17.69
C GLU A 34 -11.75 -16.12 -16.69
N ILE A 35 -10.70 -16.93 -16.65
CA ILE A 35 -9.52 -16.71 -15.82
C ILE A 35 -8.31 -16.63 -16.75
N ILE A 36 -7.56 -15.54 -16.68
CA ILE A 36 -6.37 -15.30 -17.50
C ILE A 36 -5.19 -15.11 -16.54
N VAL A 37 -4.27 -16.06 -16.55
CA VAL A 37 -2.99 -15.93 -15.86
C VAL A 37 -1.97 -15.41 -16.87
N VAL A 38 -1.39 -14.26 -16.58
CA VAL A 38 -0.32 -13.67 -17.39
C VAL A 38 1.01 -14.05 -16.75
N ASP A 39 1.63 -15.08 -17.33
CA ASP A 39 2.90 -15.64 -16.88
C ASP A 39 4.07 -14.79 -17.42
N ASP A 40 4.63 -13.94 -16.56
CA ASP A 40 5.72 -13.02 -16.91
C ASP A 40 7.09 -13.68 -16.71
N ALA A 41 7.45 -14.58 -17.63
CA ALA A 41 8.72 -15.28 -17.66
C ALA A 41 9.02 -16.06 -16.35
N SER A 42 8.04 -16.81 -15.84
CA SER A 42 8.29 -17.72 -14.71
C SER A 42 9.24 -18.85 -15.12
N THR A 43 10.09 -19.24 -14.20
CA THR A 43 11.05 -20.35 -14.33
C THR A 43 10.62 -21.59 -13.54
N ASP A 44 9.54 -21.48 -12.75
CA ASP A 44 8.94 -22.53 -11.94
C ASP A 44 7.66 -23.10 -12.61
N ALA A 45 6.90 -23.91 -11.88
CA ALA A 45 5.67 -24.55 -12.40
C ALA A 45 4.44 -23.62 -12.39
N THR A 46 4.58 -22.30 -12.25
CA THR A 46 3.45 -21.34 -12.19
C THR A 46 2.45 -21.54 -13.35
N ALA A 47 2.93 -21.58 -14.60
CA ALA A 47 2.08 -21.75 -15.76
C ALA A 47 1.38 -23.11 -15.79
N GLU A 48 2.03 -24.16 -15.29
CA GLU A 48 1.46 -25.51 -15.24
C GLU A 48 0.32 -25.57 -14.20
N VAL A 49 0.56 -25.06 -12.99
CA VAL A 49 -0.46 -24.96 -11.94
C VAL A 49 -1.68 -24.15 -12.46
N ALA A 50 -1.45 -23.07 -13.21
CA ALA A 50 -2.53 -22.28 -13.79
C ALA A 50 -3.40 -23.10 -14.75
N ARG A 51 -2.79 -23.88 -15.66
CA ARG A 51 -3.53 -24.75 -16.59
C ARG A 51 -4.33 -25.84 -15.87
N GLN A 52 -3.80 -26.44 -14.81
CA GLN A 52 -4.50 -27.44 -13.99
C GLN A 52 -5.78 -26.86 -13.35
N HIS A 53 -5.86 -25.54 -13.16
CA HIS A 53 -7.07 -24.84 -12.70
C HIS A 53 -7.93 -24.29 -13.85
N ASN A 54 -7.73 -24.76 -15.09
CA ASN A 54 -8.46 -24.33 -16.29
C ASN A 54 -8.31 -22.82 -16.60
N ALA A 55 -7.21 -22.19 -16.19
CA ALA A 55 -6.92 -20.82 -16.57
C ALA A 55 -6.28 -20.76 -17.98
N THR A 56 -6.64 -19.74 -18.73
CA THR A 56 -5.92 -19.37 -19.97
C THR A 56 -4.57 -18.76 -19.57
N VAL A 57 -3.48 -19.31 -20.06
CA VAL A 57 -2.13 -18.79 -19.76
C VAL A 57 -1.63 -17.95 -20.93
N VAL A 58 -1.37 -16.68 -20.69
CA VAL A 58 -0.72 -15.74 -21.62
C VAL A 58 0.73 -15.58 -21.17
N ARG A 59 1.68 -16.02 -22.00
CA ARG A 59 3.11 -15.89 -21.71
C ARG A 59 3.66 -14.58 -22.22
N VAL A 60 4.37 -13.85 -21.36
CA VAL A 60 5.05 -12.59 -21.66
C VAL A 60 6.44 -12.57 -21.03
N ASN A 61 7.24 -11.58 -21.39
CA ASN A 61 8.55 -11.34 -20.77
C ASN A 61 8.77 -9.84 -20.57
N HIS A 62 7.91 -9.23 -19.76
CA HIS A 62 7.99 -7.80 -19.44
C HIS A 62 8.84 -7.56 -18.19
N ARG A 63 8.79 -8.49 -17.25
CA ARG A 63 9.41 -8.33 -15.91
C ARG A 63 8.97 -7.03 -15.25
N GLN A 64 7.68 -6.68 -15.50
CA GLN A 64 7.05 -5.46 -15.02
C GLN A 64 5.54 -5.66 -14.88
N ILE A 65 5.03 -5.39 -13.68
CA ILE A 65 3.66 -5.73 -13.31
C ILE A 65 2.61 -4.94 -14.10
N ALA A 66 2.84 -3.65 -14.40
CA ALA A 66 1.92 -2.83 -15.18
C ALA A 66 1.73 -3.41 -16.61
N ALA A 67 2.83 -3.69 -17.30
CA ALA A 67 2.79 -4.29 -18.65
C ALA A 67 2.17 -5.69 -18.64
N THR A 68 2.43 -6.47 -17.59
CA THR A 68 1.85 -7.80 -17.40
C THR A 68 0.35 -7.71 -17.20
N ARG A 69 -0.16 -6.80 -16.35
CA ARG A 69 -1.60 -6.55 -16.19
C ARG A 69 -2.23 -6.06 -17.49
N ASN A 70 -1.57 -5.16 -18.22
CA ASN A 70 -2.05 -4.65 -19.50
C ASN A 70 -2.19 -5.76 -20.54
N SER A 71 -1.22 -6.68 -20.61
CA SER A 71 -1.31 -7.83 -21.51
C SER A 71 -2.53 -8.69 -21.21
N GLY A 72 -2.84 -8.91 -19.94
CA GLY A 72 -4.05 -9.62 -19.53
C GLY A 72 -5.33 -8.84 -19.82
N GLY A 73 -5.37 -7.54 -19.57
CA GLY A 73 -6.51 -6.69 -19.88
C GLY A 73 -6.84 -6.64 -21.37
N ARG A 74 -5.81 -6.63 -22.23
CA ARG A 74 -5.96 -6.71 -23.69
C ARG A 74 -6.45 -8.08 -24.16
N ALA A 75 -6.03 -9.17 -23.51
CA ALA A 75 -6.45 -10.53 -23.83
C ALA A 75 -7.88 -10.87 -23.33
N ALA A 76 -8.37 -10.10 -22.39
CA ALA A 76 -9.67 -10.31 -21.75
C ALA A 76 -10.82 -10.10 -22.75
N ARG A 77 -11.86 -10.96 -22.65
CA ARG A 77 -13.08 -10.89 -23.46
C ARG A 77 -14.29 -10.38 -22.71
N GLY A 78 -14.23 -10.37 -21.37
CA GLY A 78 -15.31 -9.89 -20.51
C GLY A 78 -15.41 -8.37 -20.51
N GLU A 79 -16.59 -7.87 -20.23
CA GLU A 79 -16.87 -6.43 -20.08
C GLU A 79 -16.45 -5.90 -18.70
N ARG A 80 -16.25 -6.80 -17.75
CA ARG A 80 -15.90 -6.51 -16.36
C ARG A 80 -14.57 -7.16 -16.06
N LEU A 81 -13.54 -6.35 -15.87
CA LEU A 81 -12.17 -6.76 -15.63
C LEU A 81 -11.86 -6.72 -14.15
N PHE A 82 -11.30 -7.81 -13.64
CA PHE A 82 -10.87 -7.95 -12.27
C PHE A 82 -9.39 -8.32 -12.26
N PHE A 83 -8.56 -7.42 -11.80
CA PHE A 83 -7.13 -7.63 -11.61
C PHE A 83 -6.89 -8.12 -10.19
N VAL A 84 -6.30 -9.31 -10.06
CA VAL A 84 -6.07 -9.99 -8.78
C VAL A 84 -4.63 -10.47 -8.74
N ASP A 85 -3.87 -10.07 -7.73
CA ASP A 85 -2.48 -10.54 -7.60
C ASP A 85 -2.43 -12.06 -7.34
N ALA A 86 -1.37 -12.72 -7.82
CA ALA A 86 -1.22 -14.18 -7.80
C ALA A 86 -1.17 -14.80 -6.39
N ASP A 87 -1.00 -13.99 -5.35
CA ASP A 87 -0.98 -14.38 -3.94
C ASP A 87 -2.15 -13.77 -3.13
N THR A 88 -3.23 -13.36 -3.82
CA THR A 88 -4.39 -12.70 -3.20
C THR A 88 -5.62 -13.61 -3.21
N ILE A 89 -6.21 -13.78 -2.05
CA ILE A 89 -7.44 -14.54 -1.82
C ILE A 89 -8.62 -13.59 -1.79
N ILE A 90 -9.46 -13.69 -2.80
CA ILE A 90 -10.74 -12.99 -2.88
C ILE A 90 -11.86 -13.87 -2.33
N ASN A 91 -13.03 -13.28 -2.11
CA ASN A 91 -14.22 -13.98 -1.63
C ASN A 91 -15.47 -13.56 -2.43
N PRO A 92 -16.56 -14.36 -2.39
CA PRO A 92 -17.77 -14.06 -3.16
C PRO A 92 -18.38 -12.68 -2.86
N ARG A 93 -18.24 -12.19 -1.63
CA ARG A 93 -18.82 -10.88 -1.23
C ARG A 93 -18.14 -9.73 -1.95
N VAL A 94 -16.80 -9.74 -2.06
CA VAL A 94 -16.06 -8.66 -2.75
C VAL A 94 -16.41 -8.64 -4.24
N VAL A 95 -16.54 -9.80 -4.90
CA VAL A 95 -16.92 -9.88 -6.31
C VAL A 95 -18.36 -9.39 -6.52
N ALA A 96 -19.29 -9.86 -5.69
CA ALA A 96 -20.69 -9.44 -5.76
C ALA A 96 -20.85 -7.93 -5.50
N SER A 97 -20.09 -7.35 -4.56
CA SER A 97 -20.11 -5.91 -4.28
C SER A 97 -19.54 -5.09 -5.43
N ALA A 98 -18.43 -5.54 -6.04
CA ALA A 98 -17.86 -4.91 -7.22
C ALA A 98 -18.87 -4.89 -8.38
N LEU A 99 -19.50 -6.03 -8.66
CA LEU A 99 -20.52 -6.14 -9.70
C LEU A 99 -21.71 -5.20 -9.45
N ARG A 100 -22.24 -5.19 -8.23
CA ARG A 100 -23.32 -4.25 -7.85
C ARG A 100 -22.94 -2.78 -8.02
N CYS A 101 -21.69 -2.43 -7.73
CA CYS A 101 -21.20 -1.06 -7.94
C CYS A 101 -21.13 -0.72 -9.44
N MET A 102 -20.64 -1.65 -10.27
CA MET A 102 -20.57 -1.48 -11.72
C MET A 102 -21.98 -1.41 -12.34
N ASP A 103 -22.92 -2.25 -11.89
CA ASP A 103 -24.33 -2.19 -12.31
C ASP A 103 -25.02 -0.86 -11.96
N LYS A 104 -24.49 -0.16 -10.93
CA LYS A 104 -24.91 1.20 -10.53
C LYS A 104 -24.07 2.31 -11.19
N GLY A 105 -23.35 2.00 -12.26
CA GLY A 105 -22.58 2.97 -13.04
C GLY A 105 -21.19 3.31 -12.51
N ALA A 106 -20.62 2.50 -11.61
CA ALA A 106 -19.21 2.66 -11.29
C ALA A 106 -18.34 2.15 -12.44
N VAL A 107 -17.36 2.93 -12.88
CA VAL A 107 -16.41 2.55 -13.94
C VAL A 107 -15.27 1.69 -13.42
N GLY A 108 -15.01 1.70 -12.12
CA GLY A 108 -14.00 0.89 -11.48
C GLY A 108 -13.91 1.07 -9.98
N GLY A 109 -12.98 0.38 -9.38
CA GLY A 109 -12.74 0.41 -7.94
C GLY A 109 -11.68 -0.55 -7.48
N GLY A 110 -11.53 -0.64 -6.17
CA GLY A 110 -10.67 -1.58 -5.48
C GLY A 110 -11.29 -2.07 -4.18
N ALA A 111 -10.52 -2.78 -3.38
CA ALA A 111 -10.96 -3.28 -2.09
C ALA A 111 -9.92 -3.03 -1.00
N THR A 112 -10.36 -3.09 0.25
CA THR A 112 -9.47 -3.03 1.41
C THR A 112 -8.60 -4.29 1.46
N VAL A 113 -7.29 -4.11 1.69
CA VAL A 113 -6.32 -5.21 1.72
C VAL A 113 -6.00 -5.59 3.17
N TRP A 114 -5.95 -6.89 3.43
CA TRP A 114 -5.48 -7.48 4.68
C TRP A 114 -4.35 -8.46 4.40
N PHE A 115 -3.39 -8.58 5.33
CA PHE A 115 -2.24 -9.46 5.13
C PHE A 115 -2.39 -10.79 5.88
N GLU A 116 -2.14 -11.90 5.17
CA GLU A 116 -2.12 -13.24 5.72
C GLU A 116 -0.82 -13.54 6.48
N GLY A 117 -0.94 -14.35 7.53
CA GLY A 117 0.18 -14.85 8.29
C GLY A 117 0.73 -13.86 9.32
N VAL A 118 1.91 -14.21 9.85
CA VAL A 118 2.59 -13.35 10.83
C VAL A 118 3.29 -12.22 10.09
N VAL A 119 2.85 -11.00 10.32
CA VAL A 119 3.51 -9.79 9.83
C VAL A 119 3.88 -8.89 11.00
N PRO A 120 4.93 -8.03 10.87
CA PRO A 120 5.30 -7.08 11.90
C PRO A 120 4.13 -6.21 12.35
N LEU A 121 4.09 -5.84 13.63
CA LEU A 121 2.99 -5.03 14.18
C LEU A 121 2.80 -3.70 13.43
N TYR A 122 3.89 -3.06 13.04
CA TYR A 122 3.82 -1.81 12.27
C TYR A 122 3.14 -1.98 10.91
N ILE A 123 3.29 -3.12 10.25
CA ILE A 123 2.58 -3.44 9.00
C ILE A 123 1.08 -3.61 9.25
N ARG A 124 0.68 -4.24 10.36
CA ARG A 124 -0.74 -4.37 10.74
C ARG A 124 -1.37 -3.00 11.01
N LEU A 125 -0.65 -2.12 11.70
CA LEU A 125 -1.09 -0.75 11.96
C LEU A 125 -1.18 0.06 10.65
N LEU A 126 -0.19 -0.08 9.76
CA LEU A 126 -0.22 0.54 8.43
C LEU A 126 -1.39 0.03 7.58
N ALA A 127 -1.69 -1.27 7.62
CA ALA A 127 -2.83 -1.83 6.91
C ALA A 127 -4.16 -1.29 7.46
N LEU A 128 -4.28 -1.15 8.79
CA LEU A 128 -5.47 -0.59 9.43
C LEU A 128 -5.64 0.91 9.08
N LEU A 129 -4.60 1.70 9.28
CA LEU A 129 -4.62 3.14 8.98
C LEU A 129 -4.73 3.39 7.48
N GLY A 130 -4.00 2.60 6.68
CA GLY A 130 -4.10 2.60 5.22
C GLY A 130 -5.50 2.25 4.74
N GLY A 131 -6.15 1.26 5.35
CA GLY A 131 -7.54 0.91 5.05
C GLY A 131 -8.51 2.07 5.29
N ILE A 132 -8.35 2.82 6.37
CA ILE A 132 -9.13 4.02 6.65
C ILE A 132 -8.81 5.13 5.64
N ALA A 133 -7.53 5.39 5.39
CA ALA A 133 -7.09 6.39 4.42
C ALA A 133 -7.60 6.08 3.01
N VAL A 134 -7.58 4.81 2.60
CA VAL A 134 -8.11 4.34 1.32
C VAL A 134 -9.60 4.65 1.18
N GLN A 135 -10.39 4.49 2.24
CA GLN A 135 -11.81 4.83 2.24
C GLN A 135 -12.04 6.34 2.12
N ILE A 136 -11.22 7.17 2.75
CA ILE A 136 -11.33 8.64 2.72
C ILE A 136 -10.82 9.19 1.38
N THR A 137 -9.64 8.75 0.94
CA THR A 137 -8.99 9.26 -0.28
C THR A 137 -9.48 8.56 -1.54
N GLY A 138 -10.01 7.33 -1.37
CA GLY A 138 -10.35 6.41 -2.44
C GLY A 138 -9.15 5.92 -3.24
N PHE A 139 -7.94 6.04 -2.71
CA PHE A 139 -6.72 5.52 -3.31
C PHE A 139 -6.58 4.05 -2.91
N CYS A 140 -6.70 3.11 -3.84
CA CYS A 140 -6.62 1.68 -3.53
C CYS A 140 -5.24 1.10 -3.87
N GLY A 141 -4.86 0.05 -3.13
CA GLY A 141 -3.67 -0.75 -3.43
C GLY A 141 -3.95 -1.84 -4.47
N GLY A 142 -2.89 -2.42 -5.02
CA GLY A 142 -2.93 -3.25 -6.19
C GLY A 142 -3.37 -4.70 -6.04
N ALA A 143 -3.53 -5.21 -4.82
CA ALA A 143 -3.86 -6.62 -4.64
C ALA A 143 -5.21 -7.03 -5.27
N PHE A 144 -6.14 -6.05 -5.41
CA PHE A 144 -7.43 -6.24 -6.07
C PHE A 144 -7.95 -4.92 -6.64
N MET A 145 -8.17 -4.90 -7.94
CA MET A 145 -8.77 -3.78 -8.66
C MET A 145 -9.79 -4.32 -9.66
N PHE A 146 -10.86 -3.56 -9.89
CA PHE A 146 -11.83 -3.88 -10.94
C PHE A 146 -12.16 -2.64 -11.77
N CYS A 147 -12.50 -2.83 -13.04
CA CYS A 147 -13.00 -1.77 -13.90
C CYS A 147 -13.85 -2.33 -15.05
N THR A 148 -14.60 -1.44 -15.71
CA THR A 148 -15.22 -1.80 -16.98
C THR A 148 -14.14 -1.88 -18.07
N ARG A 149 -14.35 -2.75 -19.04
CA ARG A 149 -13.47 -2.87 -20.21
C ARG A 149 -13.35 -1.55 -20.97
N GLU A 150 -14.46 -0.85 -21.10
CA GLU A 150 -14.51 0.47 -21.74
C GLU A 150 -13.58 1.46 -21.03
N ALA A 151 -13.70 1.59 -19.70
CA ALA A 151 -12.85 2.48 -18.91
C ALA A 151 -11.37 2.06 -18.93
N PHE A 152 -11.07 0.75 -18.96
CA PHE A 152 -9.71 0.26 -19.11
C PHE A 152 -9.09 0.73 -20.44
N HIS A 153 -9.84 0.66 -21.53
CA HIS A 153 -9.36 1.11 -22.84
C HIS A 153 -9.27 2.64 -22.91
N ALA A 154 -10.25 3.36 -22.36
CA ALA A 154 -10.26 4.83 -22.33
C ALA A 154 -9.06 5.40 -21.57
N THR A 155 -8.66 4.75 -20.45
CA THR A 155 -7.48 5.16 -19.68
C THR A 155 -6.14 4.76 -20.32
N GLY A 156 -6.15 3.88 -21.32
CA GLY A 156 -4.95 3.26 -21.89
C GLY A 156 -4.33 2.15 -21.02
N GLY A 157 -5.01 1.74 -19.94
CA GLY A 157 -4.53 0.74 -18.98
C GLY A 157 -3.59 1.30 -17.93
N PHE A 158 -2.79 0.41 -17.34
CA PHE A 158 -1.79 0.76 -16.31
C PHE A 158 -0.59 1.49 -16.94
N ASP A 159 -0.07 2.49 -16.27
CA ASP A 159 1.10 3.25 -16.74
C ASP A 159 2.39 2.41 -16.65
N GLU A 160 2.86 1.94 -17.81
CA GLU A 160 4.04 1.09 -17.92
C GLU A 160 5.36 1.81 -17.62
N ARG A 161 5.35 3.14 -17.41
CA ARG A 161 6.52 3.90 -16.94
C ARG A 161 6.77 3.72 -15.45
N LEU A 162 5.77 3.20 -14.71
CA LEU A 162 5.81 3.03 -13.28
C LEU A 162 6.17 1.58 -12.91
N PHE A 163 7.13 1.44 -12.02
CA PHE A 163 7.50 0.16 -11.40
C PHE A 163 6.87 -0.01 -10.02
N TRP A 164 6.24 1.04 -9.50
CA TRP A 164 5.46 1.06 -8.27
C TRP A 164 4.40 2.15 -8.33
N ALA A 165 3.30 1.99 -7.60
CA ALA A 165 2.14 2.90 -7.57
C ALA A 165 1.36 3.00 -8.90
N GLU A 166 1.56 2.05 -9.82
CA GLU A 166 0.82 1.97 -11.08
C GLU A 166 -0.69 1.79 -10.86
N GLU A 167 -1.09 1.13 -9.77
CA GLU A 167 -2.51 0.99 -9.40
C GLU A 167 -3.10 2.32 -8.94
N GLY A 168 -2.32 3.11 -8.22
CA GLY A 168 -2.73 4.46 -7.84
C GLY A 168 -2.93 5.36 -9.05
N ALA A 169 -2.01 5.30 -10.01
CA ALA A 169 -2.12 6.02 -11.28
C ALA A 169 -3.36 5.55 -12.07
N MET A 170 -3.59 4.24 -12.15
CA MET A 170 -4.78 3.66 -12.79
C MET A 170 -6.07 4.09 -12.08
N GLY A 171 -6.10 4.08 -10.74
CA GLY A 171 -7.24 4.56 -9.97
C GLY A 171 -7.54 6.04 -10.22
N MET A 172 -6.52 6.89 -10.34
CA MET A 172 -6.70 8.31 -10.71
C MET A 172 -7.19 8.48 -12.16
N ALA A 173 -6.71 7.66 -13.09
CA ALA A 173 -7.18 7.67 -14.47
C ALA A 173 -8.64 7.25 -14.56
N LEU A 174 -9.03 6.14 -13.91
CA LEU A 174 -10.42 5.68 -13.87
C LEU A 174 -11.39 6.70 -13.27
N ARG A 175 -10.96 7.50 -12.29
CA ARG A 175 -11.78 8.58 -11.72
C ARG A 175 -12.10 9.70 -12.69
N ARG A 176 -11.28 9.90 -13.71
CA ARG A 176 -11.56 10.87 -14.78
C ARG A 176 -12.61 10.35 -15.75
N GLU A 177 -12.70 9.03 -15.89
CA GLU A 177 -13.71 8.35 -16.71
C GLU A 177 -15.07 8.23 -16.01
N GLY A 178 -15.11 8.26 -14.67
CA GLY A 178 -16.35 8.19 -13.93
C GLY A 178 -16.20 7.81 -12.46
N ARG A 179 -17.29 7.26 -11.92
CA ARG A 179 -17.39 6.92 -10.50
C ARG A 179 -16.47 5.74 -10.15
N PHE A 180 -15.49 5.99 -9.27
CA PHE A 180 -14.56 5.00 -8.73
C PHE A 180 -14.90 4.71 -7.27
N ILE A 181 -14.96 3.43 -6.85
CA ILE A 181 -15.42 3.03 -5.52
C ILE A 181 -14.41 2.10 -4.86
N VAL A 182 -14.09 2.39 -3.61
CA VAL A 182 -13.36 1.46 -2.76
C VAL A 182 -14.34 0.68 -1.90
N LEU A 183 -14.29 -0.64 -2.02
CA LEU A 183 -15.15 -1.56 -1.30
C LEU A 183 -14.70 -1.70 0.16
N TRP A 184 -15.65 -1.83 1.08
CA TRP A 184 -15.39 -2.15 2.48
C TRP A 184 -15.01 -3.61 2.69
N GLU A 185 -15.42 -4.47 1.75
CA GLU A 185 -15.04 -5.88 1.74
C GLU A 185 -13.53 -6.02 1.61
N ARG A 186 -12.98 -7.03 2.29
CA ARG A 186 -11.55 -7.26 2.37
C ARG A 186 -11.11 -8.37 1.44
N VAL A 187 -9.97 -8.18 0.81
CA VAL A 187 -9.18 -9.23 0.19
C VAL A 187 -7.98 -9.53 1.09
N ILE A 188 -7.49 -10.77 1.04
CA ILE A 188 -6.36 -11.22 1.85
C ILE A 188 -5.20 -11.50 0.92
N THR A 189 -4.11 -10.78 1.08
CA THR A 189 -2.88 -11.00 0.30
C THR A 189 -1.76 -11.54 1.18
N SER A 190 -0.77 -12.16 0.57
CA SER A 190 0.34 -12.75 1.30
C SER A 190 1.20 -11.70 2.01
N GLY A 191 1.44 -11.91 3.30
CA GLY A 191 2.40 -11.11 4.09
C GLY A 191 3.87 -11.54 3.90
N ARG A 192 4.18 -12.50 3.02
CA ARG A 192 5.55 -13.04 2.80
C ARG A 192 6.58 -11.95 2.66
N ARG A 193 6.31 -10.98 1.81
CA ARG A 193 7.20 -9.88 1.47
C ARG A 193 7.64 -9.08 2.70
N PHE A 194 6.73 -8.85 3.64
CA PHE A 194 7.05 -8.12 4.87
C PHE A 194 7.80 -8.95 5.91
N ARG A 195 7.85 -10.27 5.75
CA ARG A 195 8.67 -11.15 6.61
C ARG A 195 10.13 -11.17 6.20
N THR A 196 10.41 -11.01 4.92
CA THR A 196 11.78 -11.03 4.37
C THR A 196 12.47 -9.67 4.41
N LEU A 197 11.71 -8.58 4.48
CA LEU A 197 12.26 -7.23 4.58
C LEU A 197 12.81 -6.94 5.98
N SER A 198 13.97 -6.32 6.06
CA SER A 198 14.44 -5.74 7.31
C SER A 198 13.52 -4.58 7.70
N GLY A 199 13.28 -4.40 9.01
CA GLY A 199 12.36 -3.37 9.50
C GLY A 199 12.68 -1.94 9.04
N MET A 200 13.91 -1.67 8.55
CA MET A 200 14.33 -0.36 8.04
C MET A 200 14.08 -0.18 6.54
N GLU A 201 13.92 -1.23 5.76
CA GLU A 201 13.74 -1.12 4.29
C GLU A 201 12.43 -0.43 3.93
N VAL A 202 11.35 -0.75 4.64
CA VAL A 202 10.03 -0.15 4.40
C VAL A 202 10.02 1.36 4.73
N PRO A 203 10.45 1.83 5.91
CA PRO A 203 10.56 3.26 6.20
C PRO A 203 11.47 4.02 5.24
N ILE A 204 12.62 3.46 4.87
CA ILE A 204 13.53 4.08 3.91
C ILE A 204 12.86 4.20 2.54
N PHE A 205 12.14 3.18 2.11
CA PHE A 205 11.37 3.23 0.87
C PHE A 205 10.28 4.30 0.92
N VAL A 206 9.49 4.36 2.01
CA VAL A 206 8.46 5.39 2.19
C VAL A 206 9.08 6.79 2.19
N ALA A 207 10.20 6.99 2.89
CA ALA A 207 10.91 8.26 2.86
C ALA A 207 11.36 8.64 1.43
N ARG A 208 11.94 7.70 0.67
CA ARG A 208 12.30 7.93 -0.74
C ARG A 208 11.08 8.26 -1.60
N ALA A 209 9.96 7.58 -1.39
CA ALA A 209 8.72 7.85 -2.11
C ALA A 209 8.19 9.27 -1.84
N VAL A 210 8.34 9.76 -0.61
CA VAL A 210 7.93 11.13 -0.23
C VAL A 210 8.88 12.19 -0.80
N PHE A 211 10.20 12.02 -0.65
CA PHE A 211 11.19 13.05 -1.02
C PHE A 211 11.64 13.01 -2.48
N SER A 212 11.47 11.88 -3.17
CA SER A 212 11.86 11.70 -4.56
C SER A 212 10.88 10.77 -5.29
N PRO A 213 9.58 11.12 -5.35
CA PRO A 213 8.54 10.22 -5.84
C PRO A 213 8.79 9.77 -7.28
N PHE A 214 9.09 10.71 -8.16
CA PHE A 214 9.33 10.39 -9.57
C PHE A 214 10.44 9.35 -9.75
N LYS A 215 11.60 9.57 -9.12
CA LYS A 215 12.74 8.65 -9.22
C LYS A 215 12.43 7.29 -8.59
N THR A 216 11.74 7.28 -7.45
CA THR A 216 11.39 6.06 -6.73
C THR A 216 10.40 5.20 -7.51
N PHE A 217 9.43 5.82 -8.20
CA PHE A 217 8.36 5.09 -8.88
C PHE A 217 8.71 4.69 -10.32
N THR A 218 9.60 5.43 -10.99
CA THR A 218 9.97 5.16 -12.39
C THR A 218 11.26 4.36 -12.55
N GLN A 219 12.08 4.20 -11.51
CA GLN A 219 13.31 3.45 -11.58
C GLN A 219 13.16 2.05 -10.97
N ARG A 220 13.32 1.01 -11.80
CA ARG A 220 13.27 -0.39 -11.38
C ARG A 220 14.19 -0.69 -10.20
N SER A 221 15.45 -0.20 -10.24
CA SER A 221 16.43 -0.41 -9.18
C SER A 221 16.00 0.10 -7.80
N SER A 222 15.10 1.08 -7.75
CA SER A 222 14.56 1.62 -6.50
C SER A 222 13.59 0.67 -5.80
N VAL A 223 12.95 -0.22 -6.55
CA VAL A 223 11.88 -1.13 -6.08
C VAL A 223 12.25 -2.60 -6.24
N GLU A 224 13.33 -2.91 -6.95
CA GLU A 224 13.71 -4.28 -7.35
C GLU A 224 13.79 -5.21 -6.14
N LYS A 225 14.54 -4.83 -5.12
CA LYS A 225 14.71 -5.64 -3.90
C LYS A 225 13.38 -5.87 -3.16
N ILE A 226 12.50 -4.88 -3.15
CA ILE A 226 11.24 -4.96 -2.41
C ILE A 226 10.18 -5.71 -3.21
N TRP A 227 10.14 -5.53 -4.54
CA TRP A 227 9.02 -5.98 -5.36
C TRP A 227 9.35 -7.10 -6.35
N TYR A 228 10.58 -7.16 -6.86
CA TYR A 228 10.97 -8.02 -7.98
C TYR A 228 12.01 -9.09 -7.63
N ASP A 229 12.62 -9.06 -6.43
CA ASP A 229 13.60 -10.07 -6.01
C ASP A 229 12.91 -11.42 -5.80
N SER A 230 13.45 -12.45 -6.47
CA SER A 230 12.88 -13.80 -6.52
C SER A 230 13.16 -14.66 -5.29
N ASN A 231 14.02 -14.23 -4.36
CA ASN A 231 14.32 -14.96 -3.13
C ASN A 231 13.13 -14.96 -2.14
N ARG A 232 11.94 -15.28 -2.67
CA ARG A 232 10.67 -15.30 -1.93
C ARG A 232 10.33 -16.66 -1.35
N GLU A 233 11.21 -17.62 -1.47
CA GLU A 233 10.96 -18.99 -1.03
C GLU A 233 11.04 -19.14 0.49
N ASN A 234 9.93 -19.60 1.03
CA ASN A 234 9.79 -20.45 2.22
C ASN A 234 10.18 -19.96 3.61
N ASP A 235 10.25 -18.68 3.92
CA ASP A 235 10.39 -18.30 5.33
C ASP A 235 9.03 -17.85 5.91
N ASP A 236 8.26 -18.84 6.43
CA ASP A 236 7.06 -18.58 7.24
C ASP A 236 7.39 -17.98 8.61
N LYS A 237 8.67 -17.83 8.93
CA LYS A 237 9.15 -17.34 10.22
C LYS A 237 9.77 -15.96 10.10
N MET A 238 9.28 -15.04 10.91
CA MET A 238 9.97 -13.76 11.08
C MET A 238 11.35 -13.96 11.71
N PRO A 239 12.38 -13.20 11.27
CA PRO A 239 13.67 -13.19 11.95
C PRO A 239 13.48 -12.84 13.43
N ASN A 240 13.77 -13.77 14.34
CA ASN A 240 13.56 -13.58 15.78
C ASN A 240 14.84 -13.07 16.47
N THR A 241 15.68 -12.34 15.77
CA THR A 241 16.88 -11.73 16.34
C THR A 241 16.53 -10.43 17.07
N LEU A 242 17.30 -10.09 18.12
CA LEU A 242 17.16 -8.82 18.83
C LEU A 242 17.28 -7.63 17.86
N GLY A 243 18.18 -7.71 16.88
CA GLY A 243 18.33 -6.70 15.84
C GLY A 243 17.07 -6.50 15.00
N ALA A 244 16.38 -7.58 14.62
CA ALA A 244 15.12 -7.51 13.87
C ALA A 244 13.99 -6.88 14.73
N LYS A 245 13.90 -7.22 16.01
CA LYS A 245 12.93 -6.62 16.94
C LYS A 245 13.14 -5.12 17.10
N ILE A 246 14.39 -4.68 17.29
CA ILE A 246 14.75 -3.27 17.39
C ILE A 246 14.45 -2.55 16.07
N SER A 247 14.85 -3.13 14.94
CA SER A 247 14.60 -2.58 13.61
C SER A 247 13.10 -2.41 13.32
N ASN A 248 12.28 -3.39 13.69
CA ASN A 248 10.82 -3.33 13.55
C ASN A 248 10.20 -2.28 14.49
N GLY A 249 10.73 -2.08 15.69
CA GLY A 249 10.30 -1.02 16.61
C GLY A 249 10.60 0.37 16.05
N ILE A 250 11.80 0.57 15.49
CA ILE A 250 12.18 1.82 14.82
C ILE A 250 11.30 2.06 13.59
N ALA A 251 11.04 1.03 12.79
CA ALA A 251 10.18 1.11 11.62
C ALA A 251 8.76 1.56 12.00
N LEU A 252 8.21 1.00 13.08
CA LEU A 252 6.92 1.40 13.62
C LEU A 252 6.90 2.88 13.98
N LEU A 253 7.91 3.35 14.69
CA LEU A 253 8.06 4.72 15.13
C LEU A 253 8.11 5.70 13.95
N ILE A 254 9.00 5.44 12.98
CA ILE A 254 9.16 6.26 11.76
C ILE A 254 7.87 6.26 10.94
N THR A 255 7.21 5.12 10.83
CA THR A 255 5.97 5.00 10.08
C THR A 255 4.85 5.85 10.70
N ILE A 256 4.70 5.83 12.01
CA ILE A 256 3.73 6.68 12.72
C ILE A 256 4.00 8.15 12.41
N VAL A 257 5.26 8.60 12.47
CA VAL A 257 5.63 9.99 12.16
C VAL A 257 5.35 10.36 10.70
N LEU A 258 5.73 9.49 9.76
CA LEU A 258 5.54 9.76 8.33
C LEU A 258 4.07 9.76 7.90
N VAL A 259 3.25 8.94 8.53
CA VAL A 259 1.81 8.86 8.22
C VAL A 259 1.03 9.99 8.90
N THR A 260 1.39 10.35 10.13
CA THR A 260 0.66 11.40 10.86
C THR A 260 1.13 12.81 10.49
N GLY A 261 2.41 13.00 10.16
CA GLY A 261 2.96 14.31 9.80
C GLY A 261 2.26 14.99 8.62
N PRO A 262 2.16 14.34 7.43
CA PRO A 262 1.48 14.92 6.28
C PRO A 262 -0.02 15.14 6.48
N VAL A 263 -0.70 14.27 7.23
CA VAL A 263 -2.15 14.38 7.47
C VAL A 263 -2.46 15.69 8.21
N TRP A 264 -1.61 16.11 9.13
CA TRP A 264 -1.78 17.37 9.86
C TRP A 264 -1.60 18.61 8.98
N ASN A 265 -0.75 18.54 7.95
CA ASN A 265 -0.51 19.65 7.02
C ASN A 265 -1.60 19.79 5.94
N PHE A 266 -2.36 18.72 5.66
CA PHE A 266 -3.41 18.73 4.63
C PHE A 266 -4.83 18.94 5.16
N ILE A 267 -5.03 18.93 6.49
CA ILE A 267 -6.35 19.25 7.07
C ILE A 267 -6.40 20.77 7.25
N PRO A 268 -7.21 21.51 6.47
CA PRO A 268 -7.43 22.92 6.72
C PRO A 268 -7.85 23.12 8.17
N ALA A 269 -7.28 24.11 8.83
CA ALA A 269 -7.61 24.43 10.24
C ALA A 269 -9.12 24.59 10.47
N SER A 270 -9.86 24.98 9.44
CA SER A 270 -11.33 25.10 9.41
C SER A 270 -12.08 23.76 9.43
N LEU A 271 -11.43 22.65 9.03
CA LEU A 271 -12.03 21.30 9.00
C LEU A 271 -11.62 20.43 10.18
N MET A 272 -10.73 20.92 11.04
CA MET A 272 -10.42 20.21 12.28
C MET A 272 -11.59 20.34 13.26
N PRO A 273 -12.17 19.21 13.73
CA PRO A 273 -13.19 19.25 14.80
C PRO A 273 -12.69 20.00 16.05
N ILE A 274 -11.37 20.06 16.22
CA ILE A 274 -10.67 20.80 17.29
C ILE A 274 -10.90 22.32 17.15
N ALA A 275 -11.12 22.86 15.96
CA ALA A 275 -11.35 24.29 15.74
C ALA A 275 -12.69 24.76 16.33
N THR A 276 -13.68 23.86 16.41
CA THR A 276 -15.01 24.12 16.95
C THR A 276 -15.15 23.76 18.43
N MET A 277 -14.13 23.15 19.05
CA MET A 277 -14.16 22.78 20.46
C MET A 277 -13.95 23.98 21.39
N PRO A 278 -14.58 23.99 22.59
CA PRO A 278 -14.30 25.00 23.60
C PRO A 278 -12.80 25.11 23.90
N GLY A 279 -12.28 26.33 24.06
CA GLY A 279 -10.84 26.61 24.14
C GLY A 279 -10.08 25.79 25.18
N LYS A 280 -10.72 25.45 26.31
CA LYS A 280 -10.12 24.60 27.36
C LYS A 280 -9.87 23.15 26.89
N ILE A 281 -10.81 22.55 26.14
CA ILE A 281 -10.70 21.19 25.63
C ILE A 281 -9.65 21.15 24.51
N ARG A 282 -9.67 22.13 23.63
CA ARG A 282 -8.68 22.32 22.57
C ARG A 282 -7.25 22.42 23.14
N PHE A 283 -7.08 23.20 24.23
CA PHE A 283 -5.82 23.34 24.93
C PHE A 283 -5.32 22.01 25.50
N VAL A 284 -6.19 21.25 26.17
CA VAL A 284 -5.81 19.95 26.76
C VAL A 284 -5.41 18.94 25.66
N ILE A 285 -6.12 18.90 24.54
CA ILE A 285 -5.78 18.01 23.42
C ILE A 285 -4.45 18.39 22.79
N LEU A 286 -4.20 19.69 22.57
CA LEU A 286 -2.92 20.17 22.02
C LEU A 286 -1.76 19.91 22.98
N MET A 287 -1.95 20.14 24.29
CA MET A 287 -0.98 19.80 25.31
C MET A 287 -0.67 18.30 25.36
N PHE A 288 -1.70 17.46 25.28
CA PHE A 288 -1.53 16.00 25.22
C PHE A 288 -0.72 15.59 23.99
N LEU A 289 -1.04 16.10 22.81
CA LEU A 289 -0.32 15.82 21.56
C LEU A 289 1.14 16.31 21.61
N CYS A 290 1.40 17.48 22.22
CA CYS A 290 2.76 17.98 22.43
C CYS A 290 3.56 17.12 23.41
N HIS A 291 2.95 16.64 24.50
CA HIS A 291 3.63 15.74 25.45
C HIS A 291 3.91 14.37 24.86
N VAL A 292 2.98 13.81 24.09
CA VAL A 292 3.20 12.57 23.33
C VAL A 292 4.35 12.78 22.33
N GLY A 293 4.39 13.91 21.65
CA GLY A 293 5.52 14.31 20.80
C GLY A 293 6.86 14.37 21.56
N LEU A 294 6.90 15.00 22.73
CA LEU A 294 8.11 15.12 23.56
C LEU A 294 8.62 13.77 24.08
N ILE A 295 7.72 12.89 24.54
CA ILE A 295 8.08 11.52 24.96
C ILE A 295 8.66 10.75 23.79
N PHE A 296 8.07 10.92 22.62
CA PHE A 296 8.54 10.33 21.37
C PHE A 296 9.96 10.80 21.02
N TRP A 297 10.24 12.12 21.13
CA TRP A 297 11.53 12.72 20.88
C TRP A 297 12.59 12.29 21.88
N ALA A 298 12.23 12.16 23.14
CA ALA A 298 13.13 11.61 24.15
C ALA A 298 13.52 10.16 23.85
N GLY A 299 12.55 9.33 23.44
CA GLY A 299 12.80 7.95 23.00
C GLY A 299 13.70 7.87 21.78
N ALA A 300 13.46 8.70 20.76
CA ALA A 300 14.28 8.78 19.57
C ALA A 300 15.72 9.24 19.86
N LEU A 301 15.89 10.19 20.78
CA LEU A 301 17.21 10.66 21.24
C LEU A 301 17.98 9.56 21.97
N VAL A 302 17.34 8.84 22.90
CA VAL A 302 17.97 7.71 23.62
C VAL A 302 18.40 6.62 22.63
N LEU A 303 17.56 6.33 21.66
CA LEU A 303 17.88 5.36 20.61
C LEU A 303 19.04 5.84 19.73
N PHE A 304 19.05 7.10 19.32
CA PHE A 304 20.13 7.76 18.59
C PHE A 304 21.45 7.66 19.35
N LEU A 305 21.45 8.00 20.63
CA LEU A 305 22.64 7.91 21.48
C LEU A 305 23.11 6.46 21.70
N SER A 306 22.21 5.49 21.75
CA SER A 306 22.54 4.06 21.85
C SER A 306 23.16 3.51 20.57
N LEU A 307 22.72 4.02 19.44
CA LEU A 307 23.27 3.66 18.13
C LEU A 307 24.63 4.32 17.88
N LEU A 308 24.93 5.51 18.42
CA LEU A 308 26.25 6.20 18.32
C LEU A 308 27.43 5.34 18.82
N ARG A 309 27.19 4.33 19.61
CA ARG A 309 28.23 3.39 20.08
C ARG A 309 28.71 2.37 19.04
N ARG A 310 28.09 2.27 17.85
CA ARG A 310 28.48 1.32 16.79
C ARG A 310 29.03 2.06 15.56
N LYS A 311 30.32 1.83 15.24
CA LYS A 311 31.10 2.47 14.17
C LYS A 311 30.59 2.22 12.73
N GLN A 312 29.48 2.83 12.31
CA GLN A 312 29.01 2.80 10.91
C GLN A 312 28.66 4.21 10.41
N TRP A 313 29.64 5.01 10.05
CA TRP A 313 29.56 6.45 9.77
C TRP A 313 28.57 6.87 8.67
N MET A 314 28.41 6.11 7.60
CA MET A 314 27.54 6.51 6.48
C MET A 314 26.04 6.42 6.79
N GLU A 315 25.61 5.43 7.57
CA GLU A 315 24.22 5.32 8.02
C GLU A 315 23.88 6.42 9.04
N TRP A 316 24.90 6.91 9.75
CA TRP A 316 24.78 8.02 10.72
C TRP A 316 24.44 9.36 10.09
N ILE A 317 25.04 9.68 8.93
CA ILE A 317 24.77 10.93 8.20
C ILE A 317 23.31 10.95 7.73
N LYS A 318 22.80 9.83 7.27
CA LYS A 318 21.40 9.69 6.84
C LYS A 318 20.43 9.82 8.02
N LEU A 319 20.77 9.22 9.17
CA LEU A 319 19.97 9.34 10.39
C LEU A 319 20.02 10.76 10.97
N ALA A 320 21.16 11.43 10.94
CA ALA A 320 21.30 12.80 11.39
C ALA A 320 20.52 13.78 10.50
N ALA A 321 20.50 13.58 9.19
CA ALA A 321 19.67 14.35 8.25
C ALA A 321 18.17 14.15 8.50
N LEU A 322 17.76 12.90 8.75
CA LEU A 322 16.37 12.59 9.12
C LEU A 322 16.00 13.23 10.46
N PHE A 323 16.90 13.17 11.45
CA PHE A 323 16.72 13.77 12.76
C PHE A 323 16.63 15.30 12.68
N ALA A 324 17.50 15.95 11.87
CA ALA A 324 17.46 17.40 11.62
C ALA A 324 16.15 17.83 10.95
N PHE A 325 15.66 17.05 10.00
CA PHE A 325 14.37 17.29 9.35
C PHE A 325 13.22 17.16 10.34
N CYS A 326 13.25 16.15 11.17
CA CYS A 326 12.24 15.98 12.21
C CYS A 326 12.27 17.10 13.24
N LEU A 327 13.45 17.59 13.65
CA LEU A 327 13.60 18.76 14.53
C LEU A 327 13.05 20.02 13.86
N TRP A 328 13.29 20.20 12.58
CA TRP A 328 12.72 21.31 11.82
C TRP A 328 11.18 21.23 11.79
N GLN A 329 10.59 20.07 11.54
CA GLN A 329 9.14 19.87 11.62
C GLN A 329 8.59 20.12 13.02
N ALA A 330 9.30 19.68 14.08
CA ALA A 330 8.92 19.97 15.46
C ALA A 330 9.01 21.49 15.78
N TRP A 331 10.01 22.18 15.23
CA TRP A 331 10.14 23.63 15.32
C TRP A 331 8.98 24.36 14.64
N GLU A 332 8.61 23.99 13.42
CA GLU A 332 7.44 24.53 12.70
C GLU A 332 6.14 24.30 13.48
N CYS A 333 5.96 23.11 14.05
CA CYS A 333 4.80 22.81 14.90
C CYS A 333 4.79 23.66 16.19
N THR A 334 5.95 23.84 16.85
CA THR A 334 6.05 24.68 18.06
C THR A 334 5.93 26.16 17.73
N GLY A 335 6.44 26.61 16.60
CA GLY A 335 6.26 27.99 16.08
C GLY A 335 4.79 28.31 15.87
N GLY A 336 4.02 27.39 15.29
CA GLY A 336 2.56 27.50 15.14
C GLY A 336 1.83 27.55 16.49
N VAL A 337 2.28 26.79 17.48
CA VAL A 337 1.73 26.82 18.85
C VAL A 337 2.06 28.13 19.56
N ILE A 338 3.30 28.60 19.48
CA ILE A 338 3.72 29.87 20.07
C ILE A 338 2.97 31.05 19.42
N TRP A 339 2.79 31.02 18.08
CA TRP A 339 2.02 32.04 17.38
C TRP A 339 0.54 32.04 17.80
N SER A 340 -0.08 30.88 17.98
CA SER A 340 -1.44 30.77 18.47
C SER A 340 -1.57 31.23 19.93
N TRP A 341 -0.54 31.03 20.75
CA TRP A 341 -0.46 31.53 22.12
C TRP A 341 -0.35 33.06 22.19
N THR A 342 0.51 33.67 21.37
CA THR A 342 0.64 35.13 21.27
C THR A 342 -0.65 35.78 20.83
N GLN A 343 -1.37 35.17 19.87
CA GLN A 343 -2.69 35.66 19.44
C GLN A 343 -3.77 35.52 20.54
N LEU A 344 -3.68 34.48 21.37
CA LEU A 344 -4.62 34.28 22.47
C LEU A 344 -4.36 35.30 23.62
N CYS A 345 -3.09 35.55 23.97
CA CYS A 345 -2.71 36.53 24.99
C CYS A 345 -3.00 37.99 24.57
N GLN A 346 -3.07 38.28 23.27
CA GLN A 346 -3.48 39.60 22.76
C GLN A 346 -4.99 39.84 22.76
N ARG A 347 -5.80 38.79 22.98
CA ARG A 347 -7.27 38.85 22.98
C ARG A 347 -7.88 38.70 24.40
N ILE A 348 -7.02 38.47 25.42
CA ILE A 348 -7.36 38.54 26.83
C ILE A 348 -6.86 39.88 27.40
#